data_ace537acdc294fb23c75993bfa980f14
#
_entry.id   ace537acdc294fb23c75993bfa980f14
#
_cell.length_a   1.000
_cell.length_b   1.000
_cell.length_c   1.000
_cell.angle_alpha   90.00
_cell.angle_beta   90.00
_cell.angle_gamma   90.00
#
_symmetry.space_group_name_H-M   'P 1'
#
loop_
_entity.id
_entity.type
_entity.pdbx_description
1 polymer ?
#
loop_
_entity_poly.entity_id
_entity_poly.type
_entity_poly.pdbx_seq_one_letter_code
_entity_poly.pdbx_strand_id
1 'polypeptide(L)'
;AGARLVEFGSDEGTTRQDLENAIGPNTAVVHFYALAQSPDPQSLSLEETIEVAHAHGLPVMVDSAGHVYPLDMLGKYVRMGADFQCVATKYIGATQSTGLALGTEEFIRKLSLQSFASYEGRRVRGVGRPHKVDRQEMMGVLAAVKRWVTMNHEERLADAEVKCLAVM
;
A
#
# COMPACT_ATOMS: atom_id res chain seq x y z
N ALA A 1 0.99 5.79 -18.11
CA ALA A 1 2.44 5.55 -18.03
C ALA A 1 2.90 4.37 -18.89
N GLY A 2 2.00 3.68 -19.62
CA GLY A 2 2.36 2.58 -20.53
C GLY A 2 2.43 1.20 -19.86
N ALA A 3 2.17 1.09 -18.56
CA ALA A 3 2.04 -0.21 -17.91
C ALA A 3 0.71 -0.87 -18.31
N ARG A 4 0.73 -2.20 -18.42
CA ARG A 4 -0.45 -3.02 -18.63
C ARG A 4 -0.68 -3.89 -17.39
N LEU A 5 -1.88 -3.89 -16.86
CA LEU A 5 -2.30 -4.82 -15.84
C LEU A 5 -2.54 -6.21 -16.48
N VAL A 6 -2.03 -7.24 -15.84
CA VAL A 6 -2.31 -8.64 -16.15
C VAL A 6 -2.93 -9.25 -14.91
N GLU A 7 -4.21 -9.56 -14.99
CA GLU A 7 -4.92 -10.26 -13.91
C GLU A 7 -4.70 -11.76 -14.06
N PHE A 8 -4.66 -12.47 -12.93
CA PHE A 8 -4.49 -13.92 -12.89
C PHE A 8 -5.36 -14.53 -11.80
N GLY A 9 -5.64 -15.82 -11.92
CA GLY A 9 -6.60 -16.52 -11.07
C GLY A 9 -8.02 -16.48 -11.65
N SER A 10 -9.00 -16.85 -10.84
CA SER A 10 -10.42 -16.91 -11.18
C SER A 10 -11.27 -16.55 -9.98
N ASP A 11 -12.61 -16.50 -10.17
CA ASP A 11 -13.57 -16.33 -9.08
C ASP A 11 -13.55 -17.50 -8.07
N GLU A 12 -12.97 -18.65 -8.45
CA GLU A 12 -12.78 -19.81 -7.59
C GLU A 12 -11.50 -19.77 -6.75
N GLY A 13 -10.65 -18.78 -6.99
CA GLY A 13 -9.43 -18.58 -6.24
C GLY A 13 -8.20 -18.33 -7.12
N THR A 14 -7.04 -18.30 -6.47
CA THR A 14 -5.75 -17.98 -7.10
C THR A 14 -4.70 -18.94 -6.57
N THR A 15 -3.96 -19.57 -7.46
CA THR A 15 -2.91 -20.52 -7.10
C THR A 15 -1.51 -19.96 -7.40
N ARG A 16 -0.48 -20.58 -6.80
CA ARG A 16 0.93 -20.31 -7.12
C ARG A 16 1.20 -20.45 -8.63
N GLN A 17 0.62 -21.49 -9.26
CA GLN A 17 0.82 -21.75 -10.68
C GLN A 17 0.20 -20.64 -11.55
N ASP A 18 -0.94 -20.08 -11.14
CA ASP A 18 -1.56 -18.96 -11.87
C ASP A 18 -0.64 -17.74 -11.88
N LEU A 19 -0.01 -17.41 -10.74
CA LEU A 19 0.96 -16.33 -10.65
C LEU A 19 2.19 -16.62 -11.50
N GLU A 20 2.77 -17.81 -11.41
CA GLU A 20 3.92 -18.19 -12.22
C GLU A 20 3.64 -18.10 -13.73
N ASN A 21 2.45 -18.55 -14.16
CA ASN A 21 2.04 -18.47 -15.57
C ASN A 21 1.81 -17.03 -16.05
N ALA A 22 1.44 -16.12 -15.16
CA ALA A 22 1.22 -14.70 -15.47
C ALA A 22 2.53 -13.91 -15.57
N ILE A 23 3.61 -14.39 -14.93
CA ILE A 23 4.91 -13.74 -14.96
C ILE A 23 5.55 -13.98 -16.33
N GLY A 24 6.00 -12.89 -16.95
CA GLY A 24 6.69 -12.92 -18.25
C GLY A 24 7.89 -11.97 -18.28
N PRO A 25 8.64 -11.94 -19.39
CA PRO A 25 9.87 -11.16 -19.50
C PRO A 25 9.69 -9.65 -19.37
N ASN A 26 8.46 -9.17 -19.48
CA ASN A 26 8.11 -7.76 -19.34
C ASN A 26 7.39 -7.44 -18.02
N THR A 27 7.26 -8.41 -17.12
CA THR A 27 6.67 -8.17 -15.79
C THR A 27 7.64 -7.32 -14.97
N ALA A 28 7.13 -6.23 -14.41
CA ALA A 28 7.95 -5.28 -13.67
C ALA A 28 7.69 -5.33 -12.14
N VAL A 29 6.52 -5.79 -11.74
CA VAL A 29 6.09 -5.83 -10.35
C VAL A 29 4.89 -6.77 -10.20
N VAL A 30 4.80 -7.43 -9.07
CA VAL A 30 3.59 -8.15 -8.65
C VAL A 30 2.81 -7.23 -7.70
N HIS A 31 1.54 -7.01 -8.01
CA HIS A 31 0.66 -6.19 -7.18
C HIS A 31 -0.25 -7.10 -6.36
N PHE A 32 -0.24 -6.92 -5.04
CA PHE A 32 -1.09 -7.62 -4.10
C PHE A 32 -2.09 -6.65 -3.48
N TYR A 33 -3.36 -6.96 -3.57
CA TYR A 33 -4.42 -6.18 -2.94
C TYR A 33 -4.78 -6.79 -1.59
N ALA A 34 -4.39 -6.12 -0.51
CA ALA A 34 -4.73 -6.54 0.84
C ALA A 34 -6.14 -6.05 1.19
N LEU A 35 -7.09 -6.98 1.23
CA LEU A 35 -8.45 -6.69 1.67
C LEU A 35 -8.49 -6.47 3.19
N ALA A 36 -9.36 -5.57 3.64
CA ALA A 36 -9.62 -5.37 5.07
C ALA A 36 -10.31 -6.58 5.74
N GLN A 37 -10.87 -7.47 4.95
CA GLN A 37 -11.53 -8.70 5.40
C GLN A 37 -10.54 -9.86 5.51
N SER A 38 -10.98 -10.93 6.17
CA SER A 38 -10.20 -12.15 6.30
C SER A 38 -9.73 -12.66 4.93
N PRO A 39 -8.49 -13.14 4.82
CA PRO A 39 -7.99 -13.70 3.58
C PRO A 39 -8.92 -14.80 3.10
N ASP A 40 -9.24 -14.79 1.81
CA ASP A 40 -9.93 -15.91 1.19
C ASP A 40 -8.99 -17.13 1.23
N PRO A 41 -9.40 -18.24 1.86
CA PRO A 41 -8.55 -19.44 1.94
C PRO A 41 -8.28 -20.09 0.58
N GLN A 42 -9.01 -19.67 -0.46
CA GLN A 42 -8.80 -20.13 -1.84
C GLN A 42 -7.88 -19.20 -2.63
N SER A 43 -7.46 -18.09 -2.03
CA SER A 43 -6.54 -17.15 -2.66
C SER A 43 -5.11 -17.35 -2.18
N LEU A 44 -4.16 -17.12 -3.10
CA LEU A 44 -2.74 -17.15 -2.80
C LEU A 44 -2.41 -16.17 -1.68
N SER A 45 -1.71 -16.65 -0.65
CA SER A 45 -1.30 -15.80 0.47
C SER A 45 -0.26 -14.76 0.04
N LEU A 46 -0.10 -13.70 0.85
CA LEU A 46 0.94 -12.71 0.58
C LEU A 46 2.34 -13.32 0.67
N GLU A 47 2.56 -14.20 1.64
CA GLU A 47 3.83 -14.90 1.83
C GLU A 47 4.21 -15.71 0.60
N GLU A 48 3.28 -16.49 0.07
CA GLU A 48 3.49 -17.27 -1.17
C GLU A 48 3.68 -16.35 -2.39
N THR A 49 2.93 -15.25 -2.46
CA THR A 49 3.09 -14.24 -3.51
C THR A 49 4.50 -13.65 -3.49
N ILE A 50 5.01 -13.29 -2.30
CA ILE A 50 6.38 -12.77 -2.12
C ILE A 50 7.41 -13.80 -2.56
N GLU A 51 7.26 -15.05 -2.12
CA GLU A 51 8.19 -16.13 -2.45
C GLU A 51 8.29 -16.33 -3.97
N VAL A 52 7.16 -16.44 -4.66
CA VAL A 52 7.13 -16.61 -6.12
C VAL A 52 7.71 -15.38 -6.82
N ALA A 53 7.27 -14.18 -6.47
CA ALA A 53 7.75 -12.97 -7.13
C ALA A 53 9.26 -12.78 -6.96
N HIS A 54 9.79 -12.97 -5.75
CA HIS A 54 11.21 -12.82 -5.47
C HIS A 54 12.06 -13.91 -6.14
N ALA A 55 11.55 -15.14 -6.31
CA ALA A 55 12.22 -16.18 -7.09
C ALA A 55 12.42 -15.76 -8.56
N HIS A 56 11.54 -14.91 -9.09
CA HIS A 56 11.66 -14.31 -10.42
C HIS A 56 12.37 -12.94 -10.43
N GLY A 57 12.89 -12.49 -9.28
CA GLY A 57 13.56 -11.19 -9.15
C GLY A 57 12.60 -9.99 -9.26
N LEU A 58 11.31 -10.19 -9.01
CA LEU A 58 10.28 -9.18 -9.12
C LEU A 58 9.91 -8.62 -7.74
N PRO A 59 9.77 -7.30 -7.58
CA PRO A 59 9.27 -6.72 -6.35
C PRO A 59 7.76 -6.96 -6.16
N VAL A 60 7.32 -6.99 -4.89
CA VAL A 60 5.93 -7.09 -4.50
C VAL A 60 5.45 -5.76 -3.93
N MET A 61 4.37 -5.24 -4.51
CA MET A 61 3.71 -4.01 -4.07
C MET A 61 2.36 -4.32 -3.46
N VAL A 62 2.15 -3.94 -2.19
CA VAL A 62 0.92 -4.19 -1.46
C VAL A 62 0.07 -2.94 -1.38
N ASP A 63 -1.14 -2.98 -1.92
CA ASP A 63 -2.17 -1.99 -1.65
C ASP A 63 -2.92 -2.36 -0.37
N SER A 64 -2.70 -1.58 0.67
CA SER A 64 -3.31 -1.74 1.98
C SER A 64 -3.91 -0.43 2.49
N ALA A 65 -4.56 0.31 1.61
CA ALA A 65 -5.02 1.68 1.84
C ALA A 65 -5.71 1.89 3.20
N GLY A 66 -6.57 0.97 3.63
CA GLY A 66 -7.33 1.05 4.88
C GLY A 66 -6.68 0.39 6.10
N HIS A 67 -5.55 -0.28 5.93
CA HIS A 67 -4.91 -1.04 7.00
C HIS A 67 -4.05 -0.14 7.90
N VAL A 68 -4.72 0.63 8.75
CA VAL A 68 -4.11 1.63 9.65
C VAL A 68 -4.17 1.26 11.13
N TYR A 69 -4.92 0.21 11.47
CA TYR A 69 -5.09 -0.28 12.83
C TYR A 69 -5.26 -1.81 12.84
N PRO A 70 -4.70 -2.54 13.83
CA PRO A 70 -3.80 -2.05 14.90
C PRO A 70 -2.57 -1.31 14.37
N LEU A 71 -1.85 -0.57 15.25
CA LEU A 71 -0.74 0.30 14.80
C LEU A 71 0.38 -0.44 14.07
N ASP A 72 0.56 -1.72 14.36
CA ASP A 72 1.54 -2.59 13.70
C ASP A 72 1.22 -2.86 12.22
N MET A 73 -0.01 -2.58 11.77
CA MET A 73 -0.38 -2.64 10.35
C MET A 73 0.43 -1.65 9.50
N LEU A 74 0.88 -0.54 10.10
CA LEU A 74 1.77 0.40 9.44
C LEU A 74 3.15 -0.25 9.24
N GLY A 75 3.47 -0.57 8.01
CA GLY A 75 4.70 -1.27 7.62
C GLY A 75 4.68 -2.79 7.83
N LYS A 76 3.56 -3.39 8.25
CA LYS A 76 3.44 -4.83 8.46
C LYS A 76 3.88 -5.62 7.24
N TYR A 77 3.34 -5.29 6.09
CA TYR A 77 3.60 -6.04 4.86
C TYR A 77 5.05 -5.91 4.38
N VAL A 78 5.69 -4.76 4.63
CA VAL A 78 7.13 -4.60 4.38
C VAL A 78 7.95 -5.49 5.33
N ARG A 79 7.54 -5.61 6.61
CA ARG A 79 8.20 -6.53 7.55
C ARG A 79 7.98 -8.02 7.19
N MET A 80 6.91 -8.34 6.48
CA MET A 80 6.66 -9.68 5.93
C MET A 80 7.50 -9.99 4.68
N GLY A 81 8.17 -8.99 4.11
CA GLY A 81 9.05 -9.14 2.96
C GLY A 81 8.57 -8.44 1.68
N ALA A 82 7.40 -7.80 1.68
CA ALA A 82 6.98 -7.00 0.53
C ALA A 82 7.92 -5.79 0.33
N ASP A 83 8.12 -5.38 -0.90
CA ASP A 83 9.01 -4.26 -1.23
C ASP A 83 8.35 -2.90 -1.01
N PHE A 84 7.01 -2.87 -1.04
CA PHE A 84 6.25 -1.65 -0.91
C PHE A 84 4.87 -1.91 -0.29
N GLN A 85 4.44 -0.96 0.55
CA GLN A 85 3.10 -0.88 1.10
C GLN A 85 2.58 0.55 0.97
N CYS A 86 1.36 0.73 0.45
CA CYS A 86 0.71 2.04 0.50
C CYS A 86 -0.41 2.08 1.54
N VAL A 87 -0.57 3.25 2.16
CA VAL A 87 -1.60 3.53 3.16
C VAL A 87 -2.24 4.88 2.85
N ALA A 88 -3.56 4.95 2.82
CA ALA A 88 -4.27 6.20 2.61
C ALA A 88 -4.46 6.93 3.94
N THR A 89 -3.90 8.12 4.07
CA THR A 89 -3.89 8.85 5.34
C THR A 89 -5.22 9.50 5.71
N LYS A 90 -6.20 9.49 4.81
CA LYS A 90 -7.59 9.85 5.14
C LYS A 90 -8.17 9.01 6.28
N TYR A 91 -7.80 7.74 6.39
CA TYR A 91 -8.28 6.85 7.45
C TYR A 91 -7.71 7.17 8.84
N ILE A 92 -6.68 7.99 8.90
CA ILE A 92 -6.10 8.50 10.15
C ILE A 92 -6.40 9.98 10.39
N GLY A 93 -7.22 10.58 9.52
CA GLY A 93 -7.69 11.96 9.67
C GLY A 93 -6.85 13.02 8.98
N ALA A 94 -6.03 12.64 7.99
CA ALA A 94 -5.38 13.59 7.08
C ALA A 94 -6.28 13.93 5.87
N THR A 95 -5.78 14.75 4.96
CA THR A 95 -6.49 15.10 3.73
C THR A 95 -6.72 13.88 2.84
N GLN A 96 -7.83 13.89 2.11
CA GLN A 96 -8.30 12.73 1.33
C GLN A 96 -7.35 12.33 0.20
N SER A 97 -6.60 13.28 -0.33
CA SER A 97 -5.67 13.11 -1.46
C SER A 97 -4.28 12.60 -1.06
N THR A 98 -4.04 12.33 0.23
CA THR A 98 -2.71 11.98 0.73
C THR A 98 -2.58 10.52 1.15
N GLY A 99 -1.35 10.03 1.14
CA GLY A 99 -1.00 8.68 1.56
C GLY A 99 0.43 8.58 2.05
N LEU A 100 0.76 7.43 2.64
CA LEU A 100 2.12 7.04 3.00
C LEU A 100 2.60 5.96 2.05
N ALA A 101 3.80 6.13 1.56
CA ALA A 101 4.58 5.13 0.85
C ALA A 101 5.60 4.53 1.82
N LEU A 102 5.46 3.27 2.15
CA LEU A 102 6.33 2.52 3.02
C LEU A 102 7.00 1.42 2.20
N GLY A 103 8.29 1.18 2.39
CA GLY A 103 8.94 0.17 1.56
C GLY A 103 10.43 0.03 1.83
N THR A 104 11.07 -0.85 1.10
CA THR A 104 12.52 -1.00 1.09
C THR A 104 13.18 0.29 0.61
N GLU A 105 14.40 0.55 1.08
CA GLU A 105 15.16 1.73 0.65
C GLU A 105 15.27 1.81 -0.87
N GLU A 106 15.52 0.69 -1.52
CA GLU A 106 15.65 0.62 -2.98
C GLU A 106 14.34 1.01 -3.68
N PHE A 107 13.21 0.46 -3.23
CA PHE A 107 11.90 0.76 -3.83
C PHE A 107 11.53 2.23 -3.63
N ILE A 108 11.67 2.75 -2.40
CA ILE A 108 11.38 4.15 -2.09
C ILE A 108 12.30 5.09 -2.88
N ARG A 109 13.58 4.75 -3.05
CA ARG A 109 14.50 5.53 -3.89
C ARG A 109 14.03 5.58 -5.34
N LYS A 110 13.63 4.45 -5.92
CA LYS A 110 13.07 4.39 -7.29
C LYS A 110 11.78 5.21 -7.41
N LEU A 111 10.89 5.10 -6.43
CA LEU A 111 9.65 5.88 -6.37
C LEU A 111 9.93 7.38 -6.29
N SER A 112 10.88 7.80 -5.46
CA SER A 112 11.24 9.21 -5.30
C SER A 112 11.75 9.86 -6.58
N LEU A 113 12.44 9.10 -7.44
CA LEU A 113 12.87 9.58 -8.77
C LEU A 113 11.69 9.93 -9.69
N GLN A 114 10.52 9.34 -9.46
CA GLN A 114 9.30 9.63 -10.20
C GLN A 114 8.46 10.74 -9.57
N SER A 115 8.89 11.26 -8.42
CA SER A 115 8.16 12.31 -7.71
C SER A 115 8.23 13.66 -8.42
N PHE A 116 7.29 14.54 -8.07
CA PHE A 116 7.30 15.93 -8.52
C PHE A 116 8.63 16.66 -8.19
N ALA A 117 9.16 16.47 -6.98
CA ALA A 117 10.39 17.13 -6.55
C ALA A 117 11.60 16.70 -7.40
N SER A 118 11.67 15.43 -7.76
CA SER A 118 12.72 14.91 -8.64
C SER A 118 12.60 15.40 -10.07
N TYR A 119 11.38 15.60 -10.56
CA TYR A 119 11.14 16.19 -11.87
C TYR A 119 11.73 17.60 -11.97
N GLU A 120 11.45 18.47 -10.99
CA GLU A 120 11.93 19.87 -11.00
C GLU A 120 13.47 19.95 -10.86
N GLY A 121 14.08 19.04 -10.11
CA GLY A 121 15.53 19.00 -9.91
C GLY A 121 16.30 18.33 -11.02
N ARG A 122 15.75 17.78 -12.10
CA ARG A 122 16.34 16.89 -12.87
C ARG A 122 16.04 16.55 -14.17
N ARG A 123 16.42 15.67 -14.52
CA ARG A 123 16.65 15.05 -15.82
C ARG A 123 15.68 13.91 -16.10
N VAL A 124 15.00 13.37 -15.07
CA VAL A 124 14.02 12.30 -15.19
C VAL A 124 12.64 12.92 -15.40
N ARG A 125 12.01 12.63 -16.54
CA ARG A 125 10.63 13.01 -16.82
C ARG A 125 9.70 11.93 -16.30
N GLY A 126 9.55 11.89 -14.98
CA GLY A 126 8.69 10.92 -14.31
C GLY A 126 7.20 11.27 -14.38
N VAL A 127 6.37 10.33 -13.99
CA VAL A 127 4.91 10.45 -13.97
C VAL A 127 4.40 11.36 -12.84
N GLY A 128 5.21 11.65 -11.85
CA GLY A 128 4.81 12.38 -10.64
C GLY A 128 4.59 13.89 -10.85
N ARG A 129 4.90 14.45 -12.02
CA ARG A 129 4.76 15.89 -12.28
C ARG A 129 3.35 16.43 -11.99
N PRO A 130 2.24 15.77 -12.35
CA PRO A 130 0.89 16.18 -12.00
C PRO A 130 0.44 15.77 -10.59
N HIS A 131 1.19 14.90 -9.89
CA HIS A 131 0.85 14.36 -8.58
C HIS A 131 1.59 15.12 -7.47
N LYS A 132 1.35 16.43 -7.40
CA LYS A 132 1.97 17.27 -6.38
C LYS A 132 1.28 17.09 -5.03
N VAL A 133 2.09 17.06 -3.99
CA VAL A 133 1.66 17.18 -2.59
C VAL A 133 2.20 18.51 -2.09
N ASP A 134 1.35 19.37 -1.56
CA ASP A 134 1.75 20.67 -1.05
C ASP A 134 2.22 20.61 0.43
N ARG A 135 2.75 21.75 0.92
CA ARG A 135 3.24 21.81 2.28
C ARG A 135 2.13 21.65 3.32
N GLN A 136 0.94 22.14 3.03
CA GLN A 136 -0.22 22.05 3.90
C GLN A 136 -0.65 20.59 4.05
N GLU A 137 -0.70 19.86 2.94
CA GLU A 137 -0.97 18.42 2.93
C GLU A 137 0.09 17.63 3.71
N MET A 138 1.38 17.92 3.50
CA MET A 138 2.46 17.28 4.25
C MET A 138 2.36 17.54 5.75
N MET A 139 2.09 18.77 6.15
CA MET A 139 1.90 19.12 7.57
C MET A 139 0.66 18.45 8.16
N GLY A 140 -0.42 18.38 7.38
CA GLY A 140 -1.63 17.66 7.76
C GLY A 140 -1.38 16.17 8.00
N VAL A 141 -0.62 15.52 7.12
CA VAL A 141 -0.21 14.12 7.28
C VAL A 141 0.65 13.91 8.53
N LEU A 142 1.65 14.77 8.75
CA LEU A 142 2.51 14.69 9.94
C LEU A 142 1.70 14.82 11.25
N ALA A 143 0.78 15.78 11.29
CA ALA A 143 -0.10 15.98 12.44
C ALA A 143 -1.03 14.77 12.66
N ALA A 144 -1.60 14.24 11.58
CA ALA A 144 -2.49 13.08 11.63
C ALA A 144 -1.75 11.81 12.10
N VAL A 145 -0.55 11.54 11.56
CA VAL A 145 0.29 10.41 11.99
C VAL A 145 0.65 10.55 13.46
N LYS A 146 1.14 11.74 13.88
CA LYS A 146 1.48 11.99 15.28
C LYS A 146 0.28 11.74 16.21
N ARG A 147 -0.89 12.27 15.86
CA ARG A 147 -2.12 12.05 16.61
C ARG A 147 -2.48 10.55 16.65
N TRP A 148 -2.42 9.88 15.51
CA TRP A 148 -2.80 8.47 15.39
C TRP A 148 -1.96 7.55 16.25
N VAL A 149 -0.65 7.72 16.26
CA VAL A 149 0.25 6.86 17.03
C VAL A 149 0.24 7.14 18.54
N THR A 150 -0.30 8.29 18.97
CA THR A 150 -0.36 8.69 20.38
C THR A 150 -1.74 8.66 21.00
N MET A 151 -2.81 8.45 20.20
CA MET A 151 -4.18 8.46 20.73
C MET A 151 -4.49 7.17 21.50
N ASN A 152 -5.47 7.28 22.41
CA ASN A 152 -6.06 6.12 23.06
C ASN A 152 -7.02 5.41 22.11
N HIS A 153 -6.57 4.31 21.52
CA HIS A 153 -7.36 3.56 20.55
C HIS A 153 -8.50 2.75 21.21
N GLU A 154 -8.38 2.38 22.46
CA GLU A 154 -9.46 1.69 23.19
C GLU A 154 -10.65 2.63 23.37
N GLU A 155 -10.40 3.86 23.82
CA GLU A 155 -11.42 4.89 23.94
C GLU A 155 -12.06 5.22 22.58
N ARG A 156 -11.23 5.35 21.52
CA ARG A 156 -11.72 5.58 20.16
C ARG A 156 -12.64 4.47 19.66
N LEU A 157 -12.32 3.21 19.98
CA LEU A 157 -13.16 2.07 19.59
C LEU A 157 -14.46 2.02 20.39
N ALA A 158 -14.41 2.28 21.69
CA ALA A 158 -15.60 2.37 22.55
C ALA A 158 -16.56 3.49 22.08
N ASP A 159 -16.02 4.65 21.73
CA ASP A 159 -16.81 5.75 21.14
C ASP A 159 -17.47 5.35 19.80
N ALA A 160 -16.77 4.61 18.97
CA ALA A 160 -17.31 4.14 17.71
C ALA A 160 -18.43 3.11 17.92
N GLU A 161 -18.29 2.22 18.89
CA GLU A 161 -19.30 1.24 19.25
C GLU A 161 -20.60 1.90 19.73
N VAL A 162 -20.48 2.89 20.63
CA VAL A 162 -21.66 3.67 21.10
C VAL A 162 -22.38 4.32 19.93
N LYS A 163 -21.65 4.89 18.97
CA LYS A 163 -22.25 5.52 17.78
C LYS A 163 -22.91 4.51 16.86
N CYS A 164 -22.32 3.34 16.67
CA CYS A 164 -22.91 2.27 15.88
C CYS A 164 -24.25 1.78 16.50
N LEU A 165 -24.28 1.58 17.82
CA LEU A 165 -25.49 1.16 18.52
C LEU A 165 -26.62 2.21 18.49
N ALA A 166 -26.28 3.49 18.35
CA ALA A 166 -27.28 4.56 18.28
C ALA A 166 -27.99 4.66 16.90
N VAL A 167 -27.48 3.97 15.86
CA VAL A 167 -28.08 3.99 14.51
C VAL A 167 -28.70 2.64 14.10
N MET A 168 -28.60 1.65 14.96
CA MET A 168 -29.26 0.34 14.83
C MET A 168 -30.65 0.37 15.47
#